data_71fe79bd3c5875f6ecdfb175cae7ed1a
#
_entry.id   71fe79bd3c5875f6ecdfb175cae7ed1a
#
_cell.length_a   1.000
_cell.length_b   1.000
_cell.length_c   1.000
_cell.angle_alpha   90.00
_cell.angle_beta   90.00
_cell.angle_gamma   90.00
#
_symmetry.space_group_name_H-M   'P 1'
#
loop_
_entity.id
_entity.type
_entity.pdbx_description
1 polymer ?
#
loop_
_entity_poly.entity_id
_entity_poly.type
_entity_poly.pdbx_seq_one_letter_code
_entity_poly.pdbx_strand_id
1 'polypeptide(L)'
;TLFSALTLEKPKPNSLLERRFIGPVIDRLFGGYPELAYADALHRGVLPPNVKVIEFFFLAGQWLYQPFAQQNYISANYTHAASYLLSRGLNVVPQLVAKRVVDGVPRYSLSCNTDTTLDVLRARAQGRASFKLFGQVNSELPFMPGPGDLPADEFAAVLDSPDTDFPLFAPPSEPISDTKYAIDRKSTR
;
A
#
# COMPACT_ATOMS: atom_id res chain seq x y z
N THR A 1 -13.82 6.29 7.73
CA THR A 1 -12.85 5.25 8.16
C THR A 1 -11.80 5.05 7.10
N LEU A 2 -10.53 5.07 7.49
CA LEU A 2 -9.40 4.63 6.69
C LEU A 2 -9.13 3.16 7.01
N PHE A 3 -9.06 2.32 5.99
CA PHE A 3 -8.71 0.91 6.13
C PHE A 3 -7.38 0.67 5.42
N SER A 4 -6.40 0.14 6.14
CA SER A 4 -5.06 -0.14 5.63
C SER A 4 -4.59 -1.53 6.05
N ALA A 5 -3.65 -2.10 5.30
CA ALA A 5 -2.97 -3.30 5.75
C ALA A 5 -2.01 -2.99 6.90
N LEU A 6 -1.12 -2.05 6.66
CA LEU A 6 -0.05 -1.64 7.57
C LEU A 6 0.24 -0.16 7.39
N THR A 7 0.33 0.57 8.50
CA THR A 7 0.93 1.90 8.52
C THR A 7 2.45 1.75 8.54
N LEU A 8 3.07 1.88 7.36
CA LEU A 8 4.53 1.80 7.25
C LEU A 8 5.16 3.15 7.58
N GLU A 9 5.88 3.24 8.68
CA GLU A 9 6.54 4.45 9.15
C GLU A 9 8.06 4.26 9.17
N LYS A 10 8.79 5.37 9.02
CA LYS A 10 10.23 5.38 9.31
C LYS A 10 10.44 5.05 10.78
N PRO A 11 11.33 4.10 11.11
CA PRO A 11 11.68 3.85 12.51
C PRO A 11 12.22 5.13 13.18
N LYS A 12 11.76 5.42 14.39
CA LYS A 12 12.18 6.58 15.18
C LYS A 12 13.05 6.10 16.35
N PRO A 13 14.39 6.26 16.29
CA PRO A 13 15.26 5.83 17.38
C PRO A 13 15.04 6.67 18.62
N ASN A 14 14.90 5.99 19.77
CA ASN A 14 14.58 6.60 21.07
C ASN A 14 15.82 6.99 21.87
N SER A 15 17.03 6.61 21.44
CA SER A 15 18.29 6.92 22.13
C SER A 15 19.40 7.28 21.13
N LEU A 16 20.47 7.92 21.63
CA LEU A 16 21.65 8.21 20.83
C LEU A 16 22.33 6.93 20.31
N LEU A 17 22.37 5.90 21.15
CA LEU A 17 22.96 4.61 20.78
C LEU A 17 22.15 3.93 19.68
N GLU A 18 20.85 3.90 19.84
CA GLU A 18 19.94 3.34 18.83
C GLU A 18 20.06 4.10 17.51
N ARG A 19 20.10 5.44 17.54
CA ARG A 19 20.32 6.27 16.33
C ARG A 19 21.63 5.93 15.64
N ARG A 20 22.70 5.73 16.37
CA ARG A 20 24.00 5.34 15.80
C ARG A 20 23.96 3.98 15.13
N PHE A 21 23.18 3.04 15.68
CA PHE A 21 23.06 1.68 15.16
C PHE A 21 22.11 1.59 13.97
N ILE A 22 20.87 2.06 14.11
CA ILE A 22 19.85 1.89 13.06
C ILE A 22 19.79 3.06 12.07
N GLY A 23 20.37 4.23 12.39
CA GLY A 23 20.36 5.40 11.52
C GLY A 23 20.79 5.11 10.08
N PRO A 24 21.97 4.52 9.85
CA PRO A 24 22.43 4.18 8.50
C PRO A 24 21.49 3.23 7.76
N VAL A 25 20.78 2.36 8.46
CA VAL A 25 19.77 1.45 7.89
C VAL A 25 18.52 2.23 7.50
N ILE A 26 18.07 3.13 8.37
CA ILE A 26 16.91 4.01 8.10
C ILE A 26 17.20 4.87 6.88
N ASP A 27 18.36 5.52 6.82
CA ASP A 27 18.72 6.39 5.71
C ASP A 27 18.79 5.61 4.38
N ARG A 28 19.27 4.38 4.42
CA ARG A 28 19.38 3.54 3.23
C ARG A 28 18.03 3.00 2.75
N LEU A 29 17.14 2.61 3.67
CA LEU A 29 15.87 1.96 3.33
C LEU A 29 14.70 2.94 3.20
N PHE A 30 14.72 4.01 3.99
CA PHE A 30 13.61 4.95 4.10
C PHE A 30 14.00 6.39 3.71
N GLY A 31 15.22 6.65 3.24
CA GLY A 31 15.74 8.01 3.08
C GLY A 31 14.80 8.96 2.35
N GLY A 32 14.28 8.55 1.20
CA GLY A 32 13.33 9.32 0.40
C GLY A 32 11.85 9.06 0.71
N TYR A 33 11.52 8.09 1.57
CA TYR A 33 10.14 7.73 1.86
C TYR A 33 9.43 8.83 2.64
N PRO A 34 8.21 9.27 2.23
CA PRO A 34 7.51 10.36 2.90
C PRO A 34 6.97 9.95 4.27
N GLU A 35 6.83 10.94 5.17
CA GLU A 35 6.11 10.75 6.42
C GLU A 35 4.60 10.65 6.15
N LEU A 36 3.94 9.74 6.86
CA LEU A 36 2.50 9.56 6.77
C LEU A 36 1.79 10.54 7.71
N ALA A 37 1.14 11.55 7.17
CA ALA A 37 0.52 12.63 7.94
C ALA A 37 -0.48 12.13 9.01
N TYR A 38 -1.23 11.07 8.73
CA TYR A 38 -2.19 10.53 9.69
C TYR A 38 -1.51 9.72 10.81
N ALA A 39 -0.34 9.14 10.56
CA ALA A 39 0.35 8.29 11.52
C ALA A 39 0.82 9.07 12.74
N ASP A 40 1.42 10.25 12.54
CA ASP A 40 1.79 11.12 13.65
C ASP A 40 0.57 11.56 14.48
N ALA A 41 -0.52 11.93 13.83
CA ALA A 41 -1.77 12.26 14.51
C ALA A 41 -2.35 11.07 15.30
N LEU A 42 -2.20 9.85 14.76
CA LEU A 42 -2.63 8.63 15.40
C LEU A 42 -1.82 8.34 16.69
N HIS A 43 -0.49 8.45 16.61
CA HIS A 43 0.39 8.28 17.79
C HIS A 43 0.12 9.30 18.90
N ARG A 44 -0.15 10.55 18.53
CA ARG A 44 -0.47 11.61 19.49
C ARG A 44 -1.91 11.57 20.01
N GLY A 45 -2.77 10.71 19.46
CA GLY A 45 -4.17 10.62 19.84
C GLY A 45 -4.99 11.87 19.45
N VAL A 46 -4.57 12.62 18.41
CA VAL A 46 -5.21 13.87 17.96
C VAL A 46 -5.90 13.73 16.61
N LEU A 47 -6.21 12.50 16.20
CA LEU A 47 -7.04 12.30 15.02
C LEU A 47 -8.39 13.01 15.18
N PRO A 48 -8.94 13.64 14.13
CA PRO A 48 -10.30 14.16 14.17
C PRO A 48 -11.30 13.07 14.57
N PRO A 49 -12.33 13.40 15.37
CA PRO A 49 -13.24 12.38 15.94
C PRO A 49 -14.05 11.61 14.87
N ASN A 50 -14.17 12.16 13.67
CA ASN A 50 -14.79 11.51 12.51
C ASN A 50 -13.83 10.63 11.71
N VAL A 51 -12.54 10.59 12.04
CA VAL A 51 -11.53 9.77 11.39
C VAL A 51 -11.21 8.56 12.27
N LYS A 52 -11.34 7.38 11.69
CA LYS A 52 -11.01 6.11 12.31
C LYS A 52 -10.06 5.35 11.38
N VAL A 53 -8.95 4.86 11.92
CA VAL A 53 -8.00 4.01 11.20
C VAL A 53 -8.18 2.57 11.66
N ILE A 54 -8.31 1.67 10.72
CA ILE A 54 -8.42 0.22 10.94
C ILE A 54 -7.29 -0.44 10.17
N GLU A 55 -6.54 -1.30 10.83
CA GLU A 55 -5.45 -2.06 10.24
C GLU A 55 -5.65 -3.56 10.47
N PHE A 56 -5.16 -4.39 9.55
CA PHE A 56 -5.20 -5.83 9.69
C PHE A 56 -3.81 -6.48 9.80
N PHE A 57 -2.75 -5.69 9.71
CA PHE A 57 -1.39 -6.12 9.95
C PHE A 57 -0.65 -5.07 10.78
N PHE A 58 0.04 -5.49 11.84
CA PHE A 58 0.87 -4.63 12.66
C PHE A 58 2.33 -5.03 12.57
N LEU A 59 3.19 -4.06 12.41
CA LEU A 59 4.60 -4.26 12.67
C LEU A 59 4.79 -4.57 14.16
N ALA A 60 5.53 -5.63 14.46
CA ALA A 60 5.69 -6.11 15.83
C ALA A 60 6.20 -5.00 16.77
N GLY A 61 5.48 -4.76 17.85
CA GLY A 61 5.82 -3.80 18.88
C GLY A 61 5.44 -2.34 18.56
N GLN A 62 5.09 -1.99 17.35
CA GLN A 62 4.82 -0.60 16.93
C GLN A 62 3.67 0.04 17.72
N TRP A 63 2.61 -0.72 17.99
CA TRP A 63 1.38 -0.24 18.61
C TRP A 63 1.19 -0.72 20.06
N LEU A 64 2.27 -1.16 20.71
CA LEU A 64 2.22 -1.47 22.13
C LEU A 64 1.78 -0.23 22.92
N TYR A 65 0.90 -0.45 23.89
CA TYR A 65 0.35 0.60 24.75
C TYR A 65 -0.47 1.70 24.03
N GLN A 66 -0.91 1.42 22.80
CA GLN A 66 -1.82 2.31 22.05
C GLN A 66 -3.24 1.72 22.05
N PRO A 67 -4.13 2.13 22.99
CA PRO A 67 -5.48 1.57 23.08
C PRO A 67 -6.29 1.67 21.81
N PHE A 68 -6.11 2.77 21.07
CA PHE A 68 -6.78 2.98 19.79
C PHE A 68 -6.46 1.87 18.78
N ALA A 69 -5.20 1.54 18.62
CA ALA A 69 -4.78 0.49 17.69
C ALA A 69 -5.34 -0.88 18.09
N GLN A 70 -5.29 -1.20 19.38
CA GLN A 70 -5.82 -2.45 19.92
C GLN A 70 -7.33 -2.60 19.70
N GLN A 71 -8.08 -1.51 19.79
CA GLN A 71 -9.53 -1.51 19.59
C GLN A 71 -9.95 -1.53 18.12
N ASN A 72 -9.06 -1.15 17.19
CA ASN A 72 -9.36 -1.00 15.78
C ASN A 72 -8.58 -1.97 14.88
N TYR A 73 -7.91 -2.95 15.46
CA TYR A 73 -7.25 -4.03 14.73
C TYR A 73 -8.24 -5.11 14.29
N ILE A 74 -8.05 -5.61 13.08
CA ILE A 74 -8.77 -6.77 12.57
C ILE A 74 -7.78 -7.88 12.28
N SER A 75 -7.90 -9.00 12.99
CA SER A 75 -7.08 -10.18 12.70
C SER A 75 -7.51 -10.80 11.36
N ALA A 76 -6.79 -10.48 10.30
CA ALA A 76 -7.07 -10.95 8.94
C ALA A 76 -5.79 -11.11 8.15
N ASN A 77 -5.85 -11.88 7.09
CA ASN A 77 -4.87 -11.89 6.01
C ASN A 77 -5.45 -11.23 4.76
N TYR A 78 -4.65 -11.06 3.73
CA TYR A 78 -5.07 -10.42 2.48
C TYR A 78 -6.28 -11.09 1.83
N THR A 79 -6.44 -12.41 1.94
CA THR A 79 -7.59 -13.14 1.37
C THR A 79 -8.92 -12.78 2.03
N HIS A 80 -8.90 -12.24 3.25
CA HIS A 80 -10.10 -11.78 3.97
C HIS A 80 -10.36 -10.27 3.83
N ALA A 81 -9.34 -9.48 3.46
CA ALA A 81 -9.41 -8.02 3.47
C ALA A 81 -10.56 -7.48 2.61
N ALA A 82 -10.76 -8.00 1.41
CA ALA A 82 -11.83 -7.58 0.53
C ALA A 82 -13.23 -7.73 1.17
N SER A 83 -13.51 -8.85 1.83
CA SER A 83 -14.80 -9.07 2.49
C SER A 83 -15.03 -8.11 3.67
N TYR A 84 -13.99 -7.79 4.43
CA TYR A 84 -14.07 -6.80 5.50
C TYR A 84 -14.31 -5.37 4.97
N LEU A 85 -13.69 -5.00 3.86
CA LEU A 85 -13.93 -3.72 3.18
C LEU A 85 -15.37 -3.60 2.70
N LEU A 86 -15.86 -4.63 2.02
CA LEU A 86 -17.21 -4.67 1.48
C LEU A 86 -18.28 -4.61 2.58
N SER A 87 -18.11 -5.38 3.66
CA SER A 87 -19.06 -5.38 4.78
C SER A 87 -19.10 -4.05 5.55
N ARG A 88 -18.10 -3.18 5.39
CA ARG A 88 -18.02 -1.86 6.01
C ARG A 88 -18.44 -0.71 5.10
N GLY A 89 -19.03 -1.01 3.95
CA GLY A 89 -19.52 0.00 3.03
C GLY A 89 -18.40 0.77 2.35
N LEU A 90 -17.46 0.05 1.75
CA LEU A 90 -16.39 0.64 0.94
C LEU A 90 -16.95 1.62 -0.07
N ASN A 91 -16.49 2.87 -0.07
CA ASN A 91 -16.97 3.92 -0.97
C ASN A 91 -15.85 4.64 -1.76
N VAL A 92 -14.61 4.55 -1.33
CA VAL A 92 -13.44 5.13 -2.01
C VAL A 92 -12.26 4.17 -1.90
N VAL A 93 -11.58 3.95 -3.02
CA VAL A 93 -10.32 3.20 -3.10
C VAL A 93 -9.26 4.11 -3.72
N PRO A 94 -8.31 4.65 -2.95
CA PRO A 94 -7.11 5.28 -3.49
C PRO A 94 -6.09 4.20 -3.83
N GLN A 95 -5.43 4.32 -4.97
CA GLN A 95 -4.48 3.35 -5.48
C GLN A 95 -3.29 4.04 -6.13
N LEU A 96 -2.07 3.65 -5.75
CA LEU A 96 -0.89 3.98 -6.53
C LEU A 96 -0.87 3.14 -7.81
N VAL A 97 -0.56 3.77 -8.95
CA VAL A 97 -0.59 3.12 -10.26
C VAL A 97 0.63 3.48 -11.09
N ALA A 98 1.07 2.52 -11.92
CA ALA A 98 2.00 2.81 -13.00
C ALA A 98 1.21 3.27 -14.24
N LYS A 99 1.75 4.23 -15.00
CA LYS A 99 1.13 4.74 -16.23
C LYS A 99 1.88 4.27 -17.47
N ARG A 100 1.15 3.94 -18.51
CA ARG A 100 1.66 3.74 -19.87
C ARG A 100 0.69 4.35 -20.87
N VAL A 101 1.20 4.85 -21.97
CA VAL A 101 0.37 5.30 -23.11
C VAL A 101 0.45 4.24 -24.21
N VAL A 102 -0.71 3.76 -24.66
CA VAL A 102 -0.83 2.79 -25.75
C VAL A 102 -1.73 3.42 -26.81
N ASP A 103 -1.22 3.59 -28.02
CA ASP A 103 -1.95 4.22 -29.15
C ASP A 103 -2.56 5.59 -28.78
N GLY A 104 -1.84 6.39 -28.00
CA GLY A 104 -2.28 7.71 -27.54
C GLY A 104 -3.24 7.68 -26.35
N VAL A 105 -3.64 6.52 -25.86
CA VAL A 105 -4.58 6.35 -24.74
C VAL A 105 -3.83 5.97 -23.46
N PRO A 106 -4.03 6.70 -22.34
CA PRO A 106 -3.42 6.32 -21.09
C PRO A 106 -4.06 5.04 -20.51
N ARG A 107 -3.21 4.16 -20.02
CA ARG A 107 -3.57 2.97 -19.27
C ARG A 107 -2.83 2.97 -17.93
N TYR A 108 -3.45 2.40 -16.92
CA TYR A 108 -2.94 2.41 -15.56
C TYR A 108 -2.86 0.98 -15.01
N SER A 109 -1.67 0.60 -14.58
CA SER A 109 -1.46 -0.69 -13.95
C SER A 109 -1.50 -0.57 -12.43
N LEU A 110 -2.20 -1.47 -11.76
CA LEU A 110 -2.17 -1.63 -10.30
C LEU A 110 -0.79 -2.08 -9.80
N SER A 111 0.12 -2.41 -10.73
CA SER A 111 1.51 -2.77 -10.44
C SER A 111 1.64 -3.92 -9.44
N CYS A 112 2.40 -3.72 -8.37
CA CYS A 112 2.72 -4.74 -7.38
C CYS A 112 1.61 -4.98 -6.34
N ASN A 113 0.51 -4.23 -6.38
CA ASN A 113 -0.50 -4.21 -5.31
C ASN A 113 -1.91 -4.47 -5.84
N THR A 114 -2.07 -5.63 -6.45
CA THR A 114 -3.28 -6.01 -7.19
C THR A 114 -4.30 -6.82 -6.39
N ASP A 115 -3.87 -7.53 -5.37
CA ASP A 115 -4.60 -8.60 -4.68
C ASP A 115 -5.97 -8.16 -4.14
N THR A 116 -6.01 -7.29 -3.14
CA THR A 116 -7.27 -6.80 -2.55
C THR A 116 -8.05 -5.92 -3.54
N THR A 117 -7.35 -5.09 -4.34
CA THR A 117 -7.99 -4.16 -5.26
C THR A 117 -8.72 -4.90 -6.37
N LEU A 118 -8.16 -5.96 -6.94
CA LEU A 118 -8.85 -6.77 -7.95
C LEU A 118 -10.11 -7.44 -7.41
N ASP A 119 -10.09 -7.89 -6.16
CA ASP A 119 -11.26 -8.54 -5.56
C ASP A 119 -12.41 -7.55 -5.34
N VAL A 120 -12.13 -6.33 -4.89
CA VAL A 120 -13.17 -5.30 -4.75
C VAL A 120 -13.66 -4.78 -6.11
N LEU A 121 -12.79 -4.70 -7.13
CA LEU A 121 -13.19 -4.38 -8.50
C LEU A 121 -14.12 -5.44 -9.10
N ARG A 122 -13.83 -6.71 -8.90
CA ARG A 122 -14.73 -7.82 -9.28
C ARG A 122 -16.08 -7.71 -8.57
N ALA A 123 -16.08 -7.39 -7.27
CA ALA A 123 -17.33 -7.19 -6.52
C ALA A 123 -18.14 -6.01 -7.07
N ARG A 124 -17.49 -4.91 -7.48
CA ARG A 124 -18.14 -3.77 -8.13
C ARG A 124 -18.73 -4.17 -9.49
N ALA A 125 -17.99 -4.87 -10.33
CA ALA A 125 -18.46 -5.35 -11.62
C ALA A 125 -19.67 -6.30 -11.51
N GLN A 126 -19.77 -7.04 -10.39
CA GLN A 126 -20.91 -7.93 -10.07
C GLN A 126 -22.08 -7.22 -9.39
N GLY A 127 -22.04 -5.89 -9.24
CA GLY A 127 -23.09 -5.12 -8.56
C GLY A 127 -23.14 -5.31 -7.03
N ARG A 128 -22.13 -5.96 -6.42
CA ARG A 128 -22.07 -6.22 -4.97
C ARG A 128 -21.44 -5.08 -4.18
N ALA A 129 -20.87 -4.09 -4.87
CA ALA A 129 -20.23 -2.93 -4.26
C ALA A 129 -20.38 -1.70 -5.16
N SER A 130 -20.37 -0.50 -4.54
CA SER A 130 -20.35 0.78 -5.24
C SER A 130 -19.30 1.67 -4.58
N PHE A 131 -18.24 2.01 -5.31
CA PHE A 131 -17.17 2.87 -4.83
C PHE A 131 -16.51 3.62 -5.98
N LYS A 132 -15.80 4.70 -5.65
CA LYS A 132 -14.95 5.45 -6.57
C LYS A 132 -13.51 4.97 -6.45
N LEU A 133 -12.89 4.65 -7.59
CA LEU A 133 -11.47 4.35 -7.69
C LEU A 133 -10.73 5.65 -8.03
N PHE A 134 -9.71 5.99 -7.26
CA PHE A 134 -8.81 7.11 -7.54
C PHE A 134 -7.39 6.58 -7.75
N GLY A 135 -6.75 7.02 -8.83
CA GLY A 135 -5.37 6.69 -9.13
C GLY A 135 -4.42 7.82 -8.72
N GLN A 136 -3.24 7.46 -8.24
CA GLN A 136 -2.09 8.36 -8.18
C GLN A 136 -0.94 7.70 -8.92
N VAL A 137 -0.44 8.36 -9.96
CA VAL A 137 0.69 7.85 -10.73
C VAL A 137 1.96 7.96 -9.89
N ASN A 138 2.74 6.88 -9.90
CA ASN A 138 4.08 6.88 -9.32
C ASN A 138 5.06 6.27 -10.32
N SER A 139 6.12 7.00 -10.65
CA SER A 139 7.07 6.65 -11.71
C SER A 139 7.99 5.47 -11.34
N GLU A 140 8.14 5.16 -10.06
CA GLU A 140 8.93 4.01 -9.61
C GLU A 140 8.18 2.68 -9.75
N LEU A 141 6.87 2.71 -9.95
CA LEU A 141 6.09 1.49 -10.10
C LEU A 141 6.29 0.86 -11.47
N PRO A 142 6.63 -0.44 -11.55
CA PRO A 142 6.68 -1.15 -12.81
C PRO A 142 5.27 -1.31 -13.41
N PHE A 143 5.13 -1.10 -14.72
CA PHE A 143 3.88 -1.40 -15.41
C PHE A 143 3.74 -2.92 -15.58
N MET A 144 2.79 -3.51 -14.89
CA MET A 144 2.48 -4.94 -14.94
C MET A 144 1.24 -5.17 -15.82
N PRO A 145 1.36 -5.90 -16.93
CA PRO A 145 0.20 -6.24 -17.77
C PRO A 145 -0.68 -7.30 -17.11
N GLY A 146 -1.90 -7.45 -17.61
CA GLY A 146 -2.83 -8.47 -17.13
C GLY A 146 -4.08 -7.87 -16.49
N PRO A 147 -4.77 -8.58 -15.58
CA PRO A 147 -6.03 -8.12 -14.99
C PRO A 147 -5.95 -6.78 -14.23
N GLY A 148 -4.75 -6.39 -13.80
CA GLY A 148 -4.50 -5.10 -13.15
C GLY A 148 -4.17 -3.96 -14.11
N ASP A 149 -4.14 -4.19 -15.42
CA ASP A 149 -3.99 -3.15 -16.46
C ASP A 149 -5.38 -2.58 -16.78
N LEU A 150 -5.68 -1.42 -16.23
CA LEU A 150 -6.99 -0.80 -16.29
C LEU A 150 -7.03 0.37 -17.26
N PRO A 151 -8.14 0.56 -17.98
CA PRO A 151 -8.37 1.76 -18.79
C PRO A 151 -8.67 2.98 -17.90
N ALA A 152 -8.52 4.18 -18.45
CA ALA A 152 -8.66 5.43 -17.71
C ALA A 152 -10.07 5.67 -17.14
N ASP A 153 -11.10 5.17 -17.79
CA ASP A 153 -12.50 5.32 -17.41
C ASP A 153 -12.90 4.47 -16.18
N GLU A 154 -12.06 3.52 -15.78
CA GLU A 154 -12.23 2.81 -14.51
C GLU A 154 -12.01 3.71 -13.28
N PHE A 155 -11.31 4.84 -13.46
CA PHE A 155 -10.96 5.77 -12.40
C PHE A 155 -11.90 6.97 -12.39
N ALA A 156 -12.36 7.36 -11.20
CA ALA A 156 -13.10 8.60 -11.02
C ALA A 156 -12.22 9.84 -11.26
N ALA A 157 -10.95 9.75 -10.89
CA ALA A 157 -9.90 10.69 -11.24
C ALA A 157 -8.52 10.04 -11.06
N VAL A 158 -7.52 10.58 -11.75
CA VAL A 158 -6.12 10.18 -11.64
C VAL A 158 -5.28 11.43 -11.38
N LEU A 159 -4.50 11.40 -10.30
CA LEU A 159 -3.47 12.38 -10.00
C LEU A 159 -2.20 11.97 -10.74
N ASP A 160 -1.81 12.77 -11.72
CA ASP A 160 -0.69 12.52 -12.62
C ASP A 160 0.13 13.80 -12.74
N SER A 161 0.98 14.07 -11.75
CA SER A 161 1.85 15.24 -11.71
C SER A 161 3.21 14.86 -11.12
N PRO A 162 4.31 15.33 -11.71
CA PRO A 162 5.64 15.12 -11.16
C PRO A 162 5.79 15.63 -9.70
N ASP A 163 5.07 16.68 -9.34
CA ASP A 163 5.12 17.27 -7.99
C ASP A 163 4.49 16.38 -6.92
N THR A 164 3.74 15.36 -7.33
CA THR A 164 3.08 14.40 -6.44
C THR A 164 3.75 13.03 -6.43
N ASP A 165 4.82 12.88 -7.18
CA ASP A 165 5.64 11.69 -7.19
C ASP A 165 6.55 11.64 -5.96
N PHE A 166 6.83 10.46 -5.47
CA PHE A 166 7.67 10.27 -4.28
C PHE A 166 8.36 8.90 -4.33
N PRO A 167 9.56 8.79 -3.73
CA PRO A 167 10.26 7.52 -3.63
C PRO A 167 9.46 6.49 -2.85
N LEU A 168 9.36 5.28 -3.39
CA LEU A 168 8.69 4.16 -2.74
C LEU A 168 9.65 3.45 -1.78
N PHE A 169 9.07 2.84 -0.74
CA PHE A 169 9.84 1.91 0.08
C PHE A 169 10.13 0.65 -0.74
N ALA A 170 11.40 0.41 -1.00
CA ALA A 170 11.87 -0.77 -1.70
C ALA A 170 13.06 -1.39 -0.95
N PRO A 171 12.93 -2.59 -0.40
CA PRO A 171 14.08 -3.29 0.18
C PRO A 171 15.12 -3.58 -0.93
N PRO A 172 16.41 -3.59 -0.61
CA PRO A 172 17.45 -3.88 -1.59
C PRO A 172 17.20 -5.23 -2.28
N SER A 173 17.25 -5.23 -3.61
CA SER A 173 17.17 -6.46 -4.39
C SER A 173 18.49 -7.20 -4.31
N GLU A 174 18.44 -8.48 -3.95
CA GLU A 174 19.61 -9.36 -4.05
C GLU A 174 19.70 -9.97 -5.46
N PRO A 175 20.93 -10.13 -6.00
CA PRO A 175 21.13 -10.83 -7.27
C PRO A 175 20.52 -12.24 -7.23
N ILE A 176 19.97 -12.68 -8.36
CA ILE A 176 19.46 -14.04 -8.49
C ILE A 176 20.67 -14.99 -8.53
N SER A 177 20.76 -15.87 -7.55
CA SER A 177 21.81 -16.90 -7.50
C SER A 177 21.45 -18.12 -8.36
N ASP A 178 22.46 -18.90 -8.72
CA ASP A 178 22.27 -20.17 -9.45
C ASP A 178 21.34 -21.13 -8.68
N THR A 179 21.38 -21.09 -7.35
CA THR A 179 20.47 -21.87 -6.50
C THR A 179 19.01 -21.43 -6.69
N LYS A 180 18.73 -20.13 -6.79
CA LYS A 180 17.39 -19.60 -7.05
C LYS A 180 16.90 -20.05 -8.44
N TYR A 181 17.77 -20.02 -9.45
CA TYR A 181 17.44 -20.57 -10.78
C TYR A 181 17.17 -22.07 -10.76
N ALA A 182 17.93 -22.84 -9.97
CA ALA A 182 17.71 -24.29 -9.85
C ALA A 182 16.37 -24.62 -9.18
N ILE A 183 15.95 -23.82 -8.19
CA ILE A 183 14.64 -23.95 -7.52
C ILE A 183 13.52 -23.66 -8.52
N ASP A 184 13.63 -22.58 -9.28
CA ASP A 184 12.63 -22.19 -10.28
C ASP A 184 12.43 -23.29 -11.34
N ARG A 185 13.50 -23.85 -11.87
CA ARG A 185 13.45 -24.99 -12.81
C ARG A 185 12.78 -26.25 -12.25
N LYS A 186 12.81 -26.45 -10.93
CA LYS A 186 12.11 -27.58 -10.29
C LYS A 186 10.63 -27.32 -10.10
N SER A 187 10.25 -26.06 -9.86
CA SER A 187 8.84 -25.68 -9.64
C SER A 187 8.02 -25.61 -10.93
N THR A 188 8.68 -25.51 -12.08
CA THR A 188 8.03 -25.42 -13.40
C THR A 188 7.89 -26.78 -14.12
N ARG A 189 8.22 -27.89 -13.48
CA ARG A 189 8.00 -29.26 -13.97
C ARG A 189 6.93 -29.97 -13.15
#